data_47905eab996a65c1ba032f3b8a4ca1d9
#
_entry.id   47905eab996a65c1ba032f3b8a4ca1d9
#
_cell.length_a   1.000
_cell.length_b   1.000
_cell.length_c   1.000
_cell.angle_alpha   90.00
_cell.angle_beta   90.00
_cell.angle_gamma   90.00
#
_symmetry.space_group_name_H-M   'P 1'
#
loop_
_entity.id
_entity.type
_entity.pdbx_description
1 polymer ?
#
loop_
_entity_poly.entity_id
_entity_poly.type
_entity_poly.pdbx_seq_one_letter_code
_entity_poly.pdbx_strand_id
1 'polypeptide(L)'
;SLLQNKKFLPLFLTQFFGAFNDNVFKNALIMMIVFKLATDTNLYVNLAAALFILPFFLFSAVAGQIADKYEKSFVIKMNKLSEIIIMILASLFFYMNNINGLIAVLFLMGTQSAFFGPLKYSILPQHLHEKEIMAANGFIEMGTFLAILLGTMLGVYLISQNNGEGLVSIVILAISVIGFVSSLFIPKAQSLNTATKINFNIFTATSDVFKIMKQQKKSVVMSIFAVSWFWFLGAVYLTQLPQFVKSELGYSESVVTLFLVVFSIGIGLGSMLCERISKEYIEVGLVAFGSFGITLFGILMF
;
A
#
# COMPACT_ATOMS: atom_id res chain seq x y z
N SER A 1 21.78 11.33 4.68
CA SER A 1 20.77 10.27 4.78
C SER A 1 19.41 10.82 4.34
N LEU A 2 18.70 10.13 3.46
CA LEU A 2 17.37 10.52 2.97
C LEU A 2 16.37 10.73 4.11
N LEU A 3 16.46 9.92 5.16
CA LEU A 3 15.59 10.07 6.35
C LEU A 3 15.85 11.36 7.17
N GLN A 4 16.92 12.11 6.86
CA GLN A 4 17.17 13.43 7.42
C GLN A 4 16.80 14.55 6.43
N ASN A 5 16.43 14.21 5.20
CA ASN A 5 16.05 15.16 4.17
C ASN A 5 14.64 15.71 4.47
N LYS A 6 14.57 17.03 4.69
CA LYS A 6 13.30 17.74 4.99
C LYS A 6 12.25 17.65 3.86
N LYS A 7 12.65 17.26 2.65
CA LYS A 7 11.73 17.07 1.53
C LYS A 7 11.22 15.61 1.44
N PHE A 8 12.00 14.64 1.93
CA PHE A 8 11.68 13.22 1.85
C PHE A 8 11.00 12.68 3.11
N LEU A 9 11.53 13.01 4.31
CA LEU A 9 11.03 12.47 5.57
C LEU A 9 9.52 12.68 5.78
N PRO A 10 8.94 13.89 5.56
CA PRO A 10 7.50 14.07 5.72
C PRO A 10 6.68 13.20 4.78
N LEU A 11 7.11 13.04 3.54
CA LEU A 11 6.46 12.15 2.56
C LEU A 11 6.54 10.68 3.01
N PHE A 12 7.72 10.26 3.45
CA PHE A 12 7.95 8.90 3.95
C PHE A 12 7.05 8.58 5.15
N LEU A 13 6.98 9.49 6.14
CA LEU A 13 6.11 9.31 7.30
C LEU A 13 4.62 9.30 6.91
N THR A 14 4.22 10.20 6.01
CA THR A 14 2.84 10.27 5.51
C THR A 14 2.41 8.95 4.86
N GLN A 15 3.25 8.38 4.00
CA GLN A 15 2.97 7.11 3.32
C GLN A 15 3.04 5.92 4.28
N PHE A 16 4.03 5.91 5.20
CA PHE A 16 4.19 4.85 6.19
C PHE A 16 2.95 4.76 7.09
N PHE A 17 2.55 5.87 7.70
CA PHE A 17 1.37 5.90 8.57
C PHE A 17 0.07 5.61 7.82
N GLY A 18 -0.05 5.99 6.54
CA GLY A 18 -1.18 5.59 5.72
C GLY A 18 -1.26 4.08 5.51
N ALA A 19 -0.19 3.46 5.01
CA ALA A 19 -0.12 2.02 4.83
C ALA A 19 -0.27 1.24 6.15
N PHE A 20 0.26 1.78 7.25
CA PHE A 20 0.12 1.21 8.59
C PHE A 20 -1.34 1.24 9.04
N ASN A 21 -2.02 2.37 8.89
CA ASN A 21 -3.43 2.54 9.23
C ASN A 21 -4.35 1.61 8.43
N ASP A 22 -4.12 1.52 7.12
CA ASP A 22 -4.84 0.62 6.23
C ASP A 22 -4.80 -0.83 6.73
N ASN A 23 -3.64 -1.27 7.18
CA ASN A 23 -3.45 -2.64 7.63
C ASN A 23 -3.95 -2.88 9.06
N VAL A 24 -3.86 -1.90 9.97
CA VAL A 24 -4.50 -1.98 11.29
C VAL A 24 -6.01 -2.16 11.12
N PHE A 25 -6.66 -1.27 10.35
CA PHE A 25 -8.10 -1.32 10.14
C PHE A 25 -8.54 -2.61 9.44
N LYS A 26 -7.92 -2.94 8.30
CA LYS A 26 -8.27 -4.11 7.49
C LYS A 26 -8.17 -5.41 8.30
N ASN A 27 -7.09 -5.61 9.04
CA ASN A 27 -6.89 -6.85 9.77
C ASN A 27 -7.74 -6.92 11.04
N ALA A 28 -8.00 -5.78 11.72
CA ALA A 28 -8.98 -5.72 12.80
C ALA A 28 -10.39 -6.10 12.30
N LEU A 29 -10.81 -5.59 11.14
CA LEU A 29 -12.08 -5.95 10.52
C LEU A 29 -12.14 -7.44 10.16
N ILE A 30 -11.10 -7.99 9.53
CA ILE A 30 -11.05 -9.42 9.17
C ILE A 30 -11.20 -10.29 10.42
N MET A 31 -10.47 -9.97 11.50
CA MET A 31 -10.60 -10.72 12.76
C MET A 31 -11.97 -10.58 13.39
N MET A 32 -12.57 -9.39 13.34
CA MET A 32 -13.94 -9.18 13.80
C MET A 32 -14.95 -10.04 13.01
N ILE A 33 -14.79 -10.13 11.69
CA ILE A 33 -15.60 -11.00 10.82
C ILE A 33 -15.44 -12.47 11.26
N VAL A 34 -14.19 -12.93 11.41
CA VAL A 34 -13.89 -14.33 11.77
C VAL A 34 -14.47 -14.74 13.11
N PHE A 35 -14.44 -13.85 14.12
CA PHE A 35 -14.89 -14.18 15.48
C PHE A 35 -16.37 -13.89 15.75
N LYS A 36 -16.97 -12.92 15.03
CA LYS A 36 -18.36 -12.49 15.29
C LYS A 36 -19.39 -13.06 14.32
N LEU A 37 -18.99 -13.50 13.11
CA LEU A 37 -19.90 -14.12 12.17
C LEU A 37 -19.91 -15.65 12.35
N ALA A 38 -21.08 -16.19 12.64
CA ALA A 38 -21.28 -17.63 12.76
C ALA A 38 -21.40 -18.32 11.39
N THR A 39 -21.80 -17.60 10.34
CA THR A 39 -22.04 -18.09 8.97
C THR A 39 -21.39 -17.15 7.96
N ASP A 40 -21.07 -17.68 6.77
CA ASP A 40 -20.56 -16.90 5.63
C ASP A 40 -19.23 -16.15 5.83
N THR A 41 -18.46 -16.52 6.87
CA THR A 41 -17.17 -15.88 7.20
C THR A 41 -16.24 -15.78 5.99
N ASN A 42 -16.10 -16.87 5.21
CA ASN A 42 -15.25 -16.89 4.03
C ASN A 42 -15.72 -15.91 2.93
N LEU A 43 -17.04 -15.78 2.75
CA LEU A 43 -17.60 -14.79 1.81
C LEU A 43 -17.24 -13.38 2.21
N TYR A 44 -17.42 -13.02 3.46
CA TYR A 44 -17.15 -11.67 3.97
C TYR A 44 -15.65 -11.33 3.98
N VAL A 45 -14.77 -12.27 4.30
CA VAL A 45 -13.31 -12.09 4.22
C VAL A 45 -12.86 -11.86 2.78
N ASN A 46 -13.36 -12.66 1.83
CA ASN A 46 -13.04 -12.49 0.42
C ASN A 46 -13.64 -11.19 -0.14
N LEU A 47 -14.84 -10.82 0.26
CA LEU A 47 -15.47 -9.55 -0.11
C LEU A 47 -14.68 -8.36 0.41
N ALA A 48 -14.21 -8.41 1.65
CA ALA A 48 -13.35 -7.37 2.23
C ALA A 48 -12.05 -7.21 1.45
N ALA A 49 -11.38 -8.31 1.11
CA ALA A 49 -10.17 -8.29 0.29
C ALA A 49 -10.42 -7.71 -1.11
N ALA A 50 -11.49 -8.14 -1.77
CA ALA A 50 -11.88 -7.66 -3.09
C ALA A 50 -12.23 -6.18 -3.09
N LEU A 51 -13.03 -5.72 -2.12
CA LEU A 51 -13.47 -4.32 -2.01
C LEU A 51 -12.34 -3.36 -1.63
N PHE A 52 -11.30 -3.82 -0.94
CA PHE A 52 -10.11 -3.01 -0.70
C PHE A 52 -9.29 -2.80 -1.98
N ILE A 53 -9.18 -3.82 -2.83
CA ILE A 53 -8.37 -3.78 -4.06
C ILE A 53 -9.13 -3.14 -5.23
N LEU A 54 -10.44 -3.33 -5.31
CA LEU A 54 -11.27 -2.86 -6.42
C LEU A 54 -11.10 -1.37 -6.76
N PRO A 55 -11.02 -0.43 -5.79
CA PRO A 55 -10.79 0.98 -6.08
C PRO A 55 -9.49 1.27 -6.83
N PHE A 56 -8.42 0.51 -6.58
CA PHE A 56 -7.17 0.68 -7.32
C PHE A 56 -7.36 0.38 -8.80
N PHE A 57 -8.12 -0.64 -9.14
CA PHE A 57 -8.46 -0.92 -10.53
C PHE A 57 -9.37 0.16 -11.14
N LEU A 58 -10.37 0.61 -10.40
CA LEU A 58 -11.35 1.58 -10.90
C LEU A 58 -10.78 2.99 -11.05
N PHE A 59 -10.02 3.47 -10.08
CA PHE A 59 -9.71 4.90 -9.95
C PHE A 59 -8.25 5.27 -10.25
N SER A 60 -7.31 4.33 -10.42
CA SER A 60 -5.90 4.66 -10.64
C SER A 60 -5.65 5.58 -11.82
N ALA A 61 -6.37 5.39 -12.94
CA ALA A 61 -6.22 6.24 -14.12
C ALA A 61 -6.68 7.69 -13.86
N VAL A 62 -7.80 7.86 -13.15
CA VAL A 62 -8.32 9.18 -12.75
C VAL A 62 -7.40 9.82 -11.71
N ALA A 63 -6.92 9.04 -10.74
CA ALA A 63 -6.00 9.48 -9.71
C ALA A 63 -4.68 10.00 -10.31
N GLY A 64 -4.14 9.32 -11.33
CA GLY A 64 -2.97 9.78 -12.08
C GLY A 64 -3.20 11.13 -12.76
N GLN A 65 -4.34 11.32 -13.44
CA GLN A 65 -4.68 12.61 -14.06
C GLN A 65 -4.81 13.74 -13.02
N ILE A 66 -5.35 13.46 -11.85
CA ILE A 66 -5.45 14.43 -10.76
C ILE A 66 -4.05 14.77 -10.22
N ALA A 67 -3.17 13.77 -10.05
CA ALA A 67 -1.79 13.97 -9.61
C ALA A 67 -0.97 14.83 -10.59
N ASP A 68 -1.26 14.76 -11.90
CA ASP A 68 -0.60 15.55 -12.92
C ASP A 68 -1.14 16.98 -12.99
N LYS A 69 -2.45 17.15 -12.81
CA LYS A 69 -3.15 18.42 -12.97
C LYS A 69 -2.98 19.37 -11.78
N TYR A 70 -3.03 18.86 -10.57
CA TYR A 70 -3.04 19.67 -9.37
C TYR A 70 -1.68 19.66 -8.66
N GLU A 71 -1.47 20.64 -7.80
CA GLU A 71 -0.30 20.70 -6.92
C GLU A 71 -0.31 19.49 -5.96
N LYS A 72 0.75 18.68 -6.02
CA LYS A 72 0.76 17.35 -5.41
C LYS A 72 0.70 17.37 -3.89
N SER A 73 1.40 18.32 -3.24
CA SER A 73 1.37 18.40 -1.77
C SER A 73 0.00 18.79 -1.25
N PHE A 74 -0.73 19.64 -2.00
CA PHE A 74 -2.11 19.98 -1.67
C PHE A 74 -3.04 18.77 -1.80
N VAL A 75 -2.92 18.01 -2.90
CA VAL A 75 -3.75 16.81 -3.11
C VAL A 75 -3.45 15.76 -2.03
N ILE A 76 -2.17 15.58 -1.65
CA ILE A 76 -1.79 14.69 -0.54
C ILE A 76 -2.46 15.12 0.77
N LYS A 77 -2.46 16.41 1.10
CA LYS A 77 -3.10 16.95 2.33
C LYS A 77 -4.60 16.67 2.33
N MET A 78 -5.28 16.93 1.20
CA MET A 78 -6.72 16.65 1.08
C MET A 78 -7.02 15.15 1.16
N ASN A 79 -6.19 14.33 0.55
CA ASN A 79 -6.29 12.87 0.62
C ASN A 79 -6.11 12.38 2.08
N LYS A 80 -5.16 12.95 2.84
CA LYS A 80 -4.98 12.61 4.26
C LYS A 80 -6.09 13.16 5.17
N LEU A 81 -6.67 14.29 4.83
CA LEU A 81 -7.86 14.78 5.53
C LEU A 81 -9.07 13.86 5.30
N SER A 82 -9.25 13.35 4.08
CA SER A 82 -10.30 12.35 3.80
C SER A 82 -10.08 11.05 4.57
N GLU A 83 -8.83 10.63 4.79
CA GLU A 83 -8.51 9.47 5.64
C GLU A 83 -9.03 9.64 7.07
N ILE A 84 -8.87 10.82 7.67
CA ILE A 84 -9.42 11.10 9.02
C ILE A 84 -10.94 10.93 9.02
N ILE A 85 -11.64 11.48 8.01
CA ILE A 85 -13.10 11.34 7.91
C ILE A 85 -13.51 9.88 7.77
N ILE A 86 -12.79 9.11 6.96
CA ILE A 86 -13.02 7.68 6.78
C ILE A 86 -12.79 6.92 8.11
N MET A 87 -11.75 7.27 8.87
CA MET A 87 -11.47 6.63 10.17
C MET A 87 -12.50 7.01 11.25
N ILE A 88 -13.10 8.22 11.18
CA ILE A 88 -14.24 8.58 12.04
C ILE A 88 -15.45 7.68 11.74
N LEU A 89 -15.76 7.47 10.45
CA LEU A 89 -16.82 6.54 10.05
C LEU A 89 -16.51 5.10 10.46
N ALA A 90 -15.27 4.66 10.32
CA ALA A 90 -14.81 3.36 10.79
C ALA A 90 -15.08 3.19 12.30
N SER A 91 -14.68 4.19 13.09
CA SER A 91 -14.86 4.19 14.55
C SER A 91 -16.34 4.10 14.95
N LEU A 92 -17.20 4.84 14.23
CA LEU A 92 -18.65 4.77 14.43
C LEU A 92 -19.19 3.36 14.16
N PHE A 93 -18.80 2.73 13.05
CA PHE A 93 -19.27 1.39 12.71
C PHE A 93 -18.64 0.30 13.58
N PHE A 94 -17.42 0.48 14.11
CA PHE A 94 -16.87 -0.38 15.16
C PHE A 94 -17.72 -0.30 16.44
N TYR A 95 -18.05 0.90 16.88
CA TYR A 95 -18.91 1.11 18.05
C TYR A 95 -20.31 0.47 17.87
N MET A 96 -20.88 0.57 16.67
CA MET A 96 -22.16 -0.03 16.32
C MET A 96 -22.09 -1.54 16.05
N ASN A 97 -20.91 -2.14 16.04
CA ASN A 97 -20.67 -3.53 15.60
C ASN A 97 -21.25 -3.85 14.21
N ASN A 98 -21.24 -2.87 13.30
CA ASN A 98 -21.83 -2.98 11.98
C ASN A 98 -20.79 -3.39 10.93
N ILE A 99 -20.69 -4.70 10.68
CA ILE A 99 -19.72 -5.27 9.72
C ILE A 99 -19.97 -4.76 8.30
N ASN A 100 -21.21 -4.63 7.86
CA ASN A 100 -21.51 -4.12 6.52
C ASN A 100 -21.05 -2.66 6.33
N GLY A 101 -21.24 -1.83 7.37
CA GLY A 101 -20.71 -0.47 7.40
C GLY A 101 -19.17 -0.45 7.34
N LEU A 102 -18.50 -1.31 8.10
CA LEU A 102 -17.04 -1.43 8.08
C LEU A 102 -16.51 -1.88 6.71
N ILE A 103 -17.20 -2.79 6.02
CA ILE A 103 -16.85 -3.21 4.66
C ILE A 103 -17.02 -2.06 3.66
N ALA A 104 -18.06 -1.26 3.78
CA ALA A 104 -18.24 -0.05 2.97
C ALA A 104 -17.11 0.97 3.24
N VAL A 105 -16.73 1.15 4.50
CA VAL A 105 -15.57 2.00 4.86
C VAL A 105 -14.27 1.45 4.29
N LEU A 106 -14.10 0.13 4.24
CA LEU A 106 -12.91 -0.50 3.64
C LEU A 106 -12.79 -0.15 2.13
N PHE A 107 -13.91 -0.09 1.40
CA PHE A 107 -13.92 0.39 0.01
C PHE A 107 -13.54 1.87 -0.09
N LEU A 108 -14.03 2.72 0.80
CA LEU A 108 -13.65 4.14 0.86
C LEU A 108 -12.16 4.32 1.16
N MET A 109 -11.63 3.52 2.08
CA MET A 109 -10.21 3.51 2.42
C MET A 109 -9.34 3.06 1.23
N GLY A 110 -9.74 1.98 0.54
CA GLY A 110 -9.09 1.55 -0.70
C GLY A 110 -9.14 2.64 -1.79
N THR A 111 -10.25 3.39 -1.87
CA THR A 111 -10.37 4.54 -2.79
C THR A 111 -9.37 5.63 -2.44
N GLN A 112 -9.29 6.01 -1.16
CA GLN A 112 -8.33 7.01 -0.68
C GLN A 112 -6.89 6.57 -0.99
N SER A 113 -6.53 5.30 -0.74
CA SER A 113 -5.21 4.76 -1.01
C SER A 113 -4.90 4.68 -2.52
N ALA A 114 -5.90 4.41 -3.37
CA ALA A 114 -5.76 4.44 -4.83
C ALA A 114 -5.41 5.84 -5.36
N PHE A 115 -5.98 6.90 -4.76
CA PHE A 115 -5.62 8.28 -5.10
C PHE A 115 -4.25 8.69 -4.57
N PHE A 116 -3.80 8.14 -3.45
CA PHE A 116 -2.47 8.41 -2.91
C PHE A 116 -1.35 7.75 -3.72
N GLY A 117 -1.60 6.57 -4.29
CA GLY A 117 -0.62 5.78 -5.02
C GLY A 117 0.20 6.57 -6.06
N PRO A 118 -0.40 7.20 -7.08
CA PRO A 118 0.34 7.99 -8.08
C PRO A 118 1.10 9.17 -7.48
N LEU A 119 0.57 9.81 -6.43
CA LEU A 119 1.16 11.00 -5.81
C LEU A 119 2.50 10.67 -5.14
N LYS A 120 2.59 9.57 -4.38
CA LYS A 120 3.78 9.23 -3.60
C LYS A 120 5.03 9.00 -4.47
N TYR A 121 4.86 8.52 -5.70
CA TYR A 121 5.98 8.32 -6.62
C TYR A 121 6.23 9.53 -7.53
N SER A 122 5.18 10.18 -8.03
CA SER A 122 5.32 11.31 -8.97
C SER A 122 5.86 12.60 -8.33
N ILE A 123 5.84 12.71 -7.00
CA ILE A 123 6.41 13.85 -6.27
C ILE A 123 7.94 13.73 -6.09
N LEU A 124 8.50 12.51 -6.08
CA LEU A 124 9.92 12.27 -5.81
C LEU A 124 10.86 13.02 -6.78
N PRO A 125 10.64 12.99 -8.11
CA PRO A 125 11.52 13.71 -9.05
C PRO A 125 11.50 15.23 -8.88
N GLN A 126 10.48 15.77 -8.21
CA GLN A 126 10.39 17.22 -7.95
C GLN A 126 11.11 17.64 -6.68
N HIS A 127 11.32 16.71 -5.75
CA HIS A 127 11.90 16.97 -4.44
C HIS A 127 13.34 16.49 -4.31
N LEU A 128 13.75 15.49 -5.09
CA LEU A 128 15.01 14.79 -4.96
C LEU A 128 15.83 14.86 -6.24
N HIS A 129 17.14 14.72 -6.12
CA HIS A 129 18.03 14.56 -7.26
C HIS A 129 17.87 13.16 -7.88
N GLU A 130 18.13 13.03 -9.17
CA GLU A 130 18.00 11.75 -9.92
C GLU A 130 18.70 10.58 -9.21
N LYS A 131 19.88 10.82 -8.64
CA LYS A 131 20.67 9.83 -7.90
C LYS A 131 20.00 9.34 -6.60
N GLU A 132 19.13 10.16 -6.02
CA GLU A 132 18.44 9.85 -4.78
C GLU A 132 17.12 9.09 -5.00
N ILE A 133 16.57 9.11 -6.24
CA ILE A 133 15.23 8.56 -6.53
C ILE A 133 15.19 7.06 -6.29
N MET A 134 16.25 6.33 -6.65
CA MET A 134 16.28 4.87 -6.46
C MET A 134 16.29 4.51 -4.98
N ALA A 135 17.11 5.18 -4.18
CA ALA A 135 17.13 5.01 -2.74
C ALA A 135 15.78 5.39 -2.10
N ALA A 136 15.17 6.49 -2.56
CA ALA A 136 13.87 6.93 -2.07
C ALA A 136 12.77 5.92 -2.35
N ASN A 137 12.73 5.33 -3.55
CA ASN A 137 11.81 4.24 -3.88
C ASN A 137 12.05 3.02 -2.99
N GLY A 138 13.31 2.64 -2.77
CA GLY A 138 13.67 1.54 -1.86
C GLY A 138 13.18 1.77 -0.43
N PHE A 139 13.34 2.99 0.11
CA PHE A 139 12.81 3.36 1.43
C PHE A 139 11.28 3.33 1.47
N ILE A 140 10.60 3.82 0.43
CA ILE A 140 9.13 3.78 0.35
C ILE A 140 8.62 2.34 0.36
N GLU A 141 9.23 1.45 -0.42
CA GLU A 141 8.84 0.03 -0.45
C GLU A 141 9.13 -0.65 0.90
N MET A 142 10.33 -0.47 1.45
CA MET A 142 10.66 -0.99 2.77
C MET A 142 9.67 -0.51 3.83
N GLY A 143 9.37 0.80 3.85
CA GLY A 143 8.39 1.39 4.76
C GLY A 143 6.98 0.82 4.57
N THR A 144 6.57 0.56 3.31
CA THR A 144 5.27 -0.03 3.00
C THR A 144 5.17 -1.46 3.58
N PHE A 145 6.18 -2.31 3.37
CA PHE A 145 6.15 -3.68 3.89
C PHE A 145 6.26 -3.74 5.42
N LEU A 146 7.06 -2.87 6.04
CA LEU A 146 7.10 -2.73 7.50
C LEU A 146 5.73 -2.26 8.04
N ALA A 147 5.09 -1.33 7.37
CA ALA A 147 3.76 -0.84 7.74
C ALA A 147 2.70 -1.94 7.61
N ILE A 148 2.75 -2.76 6.55
CA ILE A 148 1.87 -3.92 6.36
C ILE A 148 2.05 -4.91 7.51
N LEU A 149 3.29 -5.29 7.82
CA LEU A 149 3.59 -6.26 8.88
C LEU A 149 3.13 -5.76 10.24
N LEU A 150 3.62 -4.59 10.64
CA LEU A 150 3.33 -4.02 11.97
C LEU A 150 1.85 -3.67 12.12
N GLY A 151 1.21 -3.15 11.05
CA GLY A 151 -0.21 -2.84 11.05
C GLY A 151 -1.09 -4.08 11.17
N THR A 152 -0.72 -5.17 10.47
CA THR A 152 -1.41 -6.46 10.60
C THR A 152 -1.32 -6.99 12.04
N MET A 153 -0.13 -7.02 12.61
CA MET A 153 0.08 -7.49 13.98
C MET A 153 -0.70 -6.64 15.00
N LEU A 154 -0.60 -5.32 14.87
CA LEU A 154 -1.30 -4.41 15.78
C LEU A 154 -2.81 -4.50 15.65
N GLY A 155 -3.37 -4.56 14.44
CA GLY A 155 -4.80 -4.67 14.22
C GLY A 155 -5.39 -5.94 14.84
N VAL A 156 -4.74 -7.08 14.61
CA VAL A 156 -5.13 -8.37 15.23
C VAL A 156 -5.01 -8.30 16.75
N TYR A 157 -3.92 -7.78 17.28
CA TYR A 157 -3.72 -7.66 18.73
C TYR A 157 -4.78 -6.77 19.39
N LEU A 158 -5.05 -5.59 18.85
CA LEU A 158 -5.99 -4.65 19.43
C LEU A 158 -7.42 -5.20 19.47
N ILE A 159 -7.89 -5.78 18.36
CA ILE A 159 -9.28 -6.27 18.28
C ILE A 159 -9.51 -7.48 19.18
N SER A 160 -8.47 -8.24 19.54
CA SER A 160 -8.55 -9.38 20.45
C SER A 160 -8.60 -9.00 21.94
N GLN A 161 -8.38 -7.72 22.27
CA GLN A 161 -8.42 -7.25 23.66
C GLN A 161 -9.87 -7.01 24.14
N ASN A 162 -10.04 -6.91 25.48
CA ASN A 162 -11.27 -6.40 26.04
C ASN A 162 -11.53 -4.98 25.52
N ASN A 163 -12.74 -4.72 24.98
CA ASN A 163 -13.08 -3.47 24.28
C ASN A 163 -12.21 -3.21 23.05
N GLY A 164 -11.91 -4.26 22.29
CA GLY A 164 -11.02 -4.20 21.12
C GLY A 164 -11.49 -3.19 20.07
N GLU A 165 -12.80 -3.05 19.82
CA GLU A 165 -13.39 -2.10 18.88
C GLU A 165 -13.06 -0.64 19.28
N GLY A 166 -13.13 -0.34 20.57
CA GLY A 166 -12.77 0.98 21.10
C GLY A 166 -11.28 1.26 20.97
N LEU A 167 -10.42 0.26 21.25
CA LEU A 167 -8.97 0.40 21.12
C LEU A 167 -8.57 0.60 19.66
N VAL A 168 -9.11 -0.19 18.74
CA VAL A 168 -8.87 -0.03 17.29
C VAL A 168 -9.28 1.36 16.84
N SER A 169 -10.47 1.83 17.25
CA SER A 169 -10.99 3.15 16.88
C SER A 169 -10.06 4.29 17.30
N ILE A 170 -9.56 4.27 18.53
CA ILE A 170 -8.62 5.28 19.03
C ILE A 170 -7.32 5.24 18.22
N VAL A 171 -6.77 4.05 17.97
CA VAL A 171 -5.50 3.88 17.30
C VAL A 171 -5.56 4.31 15.84
N ILE A 172 -6.59 3.89 15.07
CA ILE A 172 -6.72 4.29 13.65
C ILE A 172 -6.94 5.80 13.50
N LEU A 173 -7.68 6.43 14.41
CA LEU A 173 -7.83 7.89 14.45
C LEU A 173 -6.50 8.59 14.77
N ALA A 174 -5.77 8.12 15.78
CA ALA A 174 -4.47 8.69 16.14
C ALA A 174 -3.47 8.60 14.98
N ILE A 175 -3.38 7.42 14.32
CA ILE A 175 -2.49 7.20 13.17
C ILE A 175 -2.87 8.11 12.00
N SER A 176 -4.18 8.23 11.67
CA SER A 176 -4.64 9.11 10.58
C SER A 176 -4.29 10.58 10.83
N VAL A 177 -4.42 11.05 12.08
CA VAL A 177 -4.02 12.41 12.47
C VAL A 177 -2.51 12.60 12.34
N ILE A 178 -1.69 11.63 12.80
CA ILE A 178 -0.23 11.67 12.65
C ILE A 178 0.15 11.72 11.16
N GLY A 179 -0.49 10.89 10.33
CA GLY A 179 -0.29 10.89 8.88
C GLY A 179 -0.67 12.24 8.23
N PHE A 180 -1.78 12.84 8.64
CA PHE A 180 -2.20 14.17 8.18
C PHE A 180 -1.22 15.25 8.64
N VAL A 181 -0.84 15.28 9.91
CA VAL A 181 0.15 16.25 10.42
C VAL A 181 1.47 16.12 9.67
N SER A 182 1.96 14.89 9.43
CA SER A 182 3.15 14.65 8.62
C SER A 182 3.02 15.24 7.22
N SER A 183 1.84 15.14 6.59
CA SER A 183 1.59 15.67 5.25
C SER A 183 1.67 17.19 5.17
N LEU A 184 1.42 17.90 6.27
CA LEU A 184 1.51 19.38 6.31
C LEU A 184 2.93 19.89 6.07
N PHE A 185 3.93 19.08 6.40
CA PHE A 185 5.36 19.42 6.23
C PHE A 185 5.91 19.04 4.85
N ILE A 186 5.11 18.42 3.98
CA ILE A 186 5.53 18.14 2.60
C ILE A 186 5.64 19.45 1.83
N PRO A 187 6.83 19.78 1.25
CA PRO A 187 7.01 20.99 0.48
C PRO A 187 6.11 21.01 -0.77
N LYS A 188 5.83 22.20 -1.26
CA LYS A 188 5.03 22.39 -2.48
C LYS A 188 5.70 21.69 -3.67
N ALA A 189 4.89 21.03 -4.48
CA ALA A 189 5.31 20.36 -5.71
C ALA A 189 4.35 20.77 -6.84
N GLN A 190 4.87 21.52 -7.80
CA GLN A 190 4.06 22.11 -8.87
C GLN A 190 3.35 21.07 -9.70
N SER A 191 2.19 21.44 -10.23
CA SER A 191 1.48 20.62 -11.22
C SER A 191 2.35 20.43 -12.47
N LEU A 192 2.35 19.22 -13.02
CA LEU A 192 3.08 18.92 -14.26
C LEU A 192 2.36 19.47 -15.49
N ASN A 193 1.04 19.43 -15.49
CA ASN A 193 0.22 19.88 -16.62
C ASN A 193 -1.15 20.38 -16.17
N THR A 194 -1.25 21.68 -15.96
CA THR A 194 -2.52 22.35 -15.57
C THR A 194 -3.60 22.27 -16.64
N ALA A 195 -3.24 22.07 -17.90
CA ALA A 195 -4.18 21.98 -19.02
C ALA A 195 -4.85 20.60 -19.15
N THR A 196 -4.43 19.61 -18.37
CA THR A 196 -5.00 18.25 -18.40
C THR A 196 -6.51 18.30 -18.13
N LYS A 197 -7.31 17.79 -19.05
CA LYS A 197 -8.75 17.57 -18.85
C LYS A 197 -8.92 16.21 -18.16
N ILE A 198 -9.48 16.23 -16.96
CA ILE A 198 -9.73 15.00 -16.21
C ILE A 198 -10.90 14.26 -16.87
N ASN A 199 -10.66 13.02 -17.25
CA ASN A 199 -11.69 12.12 -17.74
C ASN A 199 -12.22 11.28 -16.58
N PHE A 200 -13.41 11.58 -16.10
CA PHE A 200 -14.05 10.85 -14.98
C PHE A 200 -14.68 9.52 -15.42
N ASN A 201 -14.77 9.25 -16.72
CA ASN A 201 -15.20 7.94 -17.17
C ASN A 201 -14.07 6.93 -16.98
N ILE A 202 -14.22 6.06 -15.98
CA ILE A 202 -13.22 5.09 -15.53
C ILE A 202 -12.73 4.20 -16.68
N PHE A 203 -13.65 3.72 -17.53
CA PHE A 203 -13.31 2.82 -18.63
C PHE A 203 -12.49 3.53 -19.72
N THR A 204 -12.92 4.72 -20.13
CA THR A 204 -12.20 5.49 -21.15
C THR A 204 -10.87 6.01 -20.60
N ALA A 205 -10.80 6.47 -19.35
CA ALA A 205 -9.56 6.88 -18.69
C ALA A 205 -8.53 5.74 -18.64
N THR A 206 -8.96 4.54 -18.22
CA THR A 206 -8.10 3.35 -18.20
C THR A 206 -7.65 2.95 -19.61
N SER A 207 -8.57 2.97 -20.61
CA SER A 207 -8.24 2.69 -22.01
C SER A 207 -7.18 3.66 -22.55
N ASP A 208 -7.27 4.95 -22.21
CA ASP A 208 -6.32 5.96 -22.65
C ASP A 208 -4.94 5.75 -22.03
N VAL A 209 -4.86 5.33 -20.76
CA VAL A 209 -3.58 4.91 -20.13
C VAL A 209 -2.95 3.74 -20.89
N PHE A 210 -3.74 2.72 -21.27
CA PHE A 210 -3.25 1.60 -22.08
C PHE A 210 -2.78 2.04 -23.49
N LYS A 211 -3.45 2.99 -24.12
CA LYS A 211 -3.00 3.54 -25.41
C LYS A 211 -1.67 4.26 -25.26
N ILE A 212 -1.53 5.10 -24.23
CA ILE A 212 -0.27 5.80 -23.92
C ILE A 212 0.85 4.80 -23.64
N MET A 213 0.57 3.77 -22.84
CA MET A 213 1.54 2.70 -22.54
C MET A 213 2.06 2.03 -23.81
N LYS A 214 1.17 1.67 -24.76
CA LYS A 214 1.54 1.03 -26.01
C LYS A 214 2.44 1.89 -26.91
N GLN A 215 2.41 3.22 -26.77
CA GLN A 215 3.24 4.16 -27.50
C GLN A 215 4.63 4.37 -26.87
N GLN A 216 4.85 3.86 -25.66
CA GLN A 216 6.12 4.01 -24.96
C GLN A 216 7.20 3.08 -25.52
N LYS A 217 8.46 3.38 -25.21
CA LYS A 217 9.59 2.50 -25.54
C LYS A 217 9.36 1.11 -24.91
N LYS A 218 9.78 0.06 -25.61
CA LYS A 218 9.64 -1.33 -25.15
C LYS A 218 10.17 -1.53 -23.74
N SER A 219 11.28 -0.88 -23.37
CA SER A 219 11.85 -0.94 -22.02
C SER A 219 10.88 -0.45 -20.95
N VAL A 220 10.17 0.65 -21.20
CA VAL A 220 9.17 1.21 -20.27
C VAL A 220 7.99 0.24 -20.11
N VAL A 221 7.49 -0.30 -21.22
CA VAL A 221 6.39 -1.27 -21.21
C VAL A 221 6.78 -2.52 -20.42
N MET A 222 7.99 -3.05 -20.66
CA MET A 222 8.50 -4.21 -19.93
C MET A 222 8.67 -3.93 -18.43
N SER A 223 9.12 -2.72 -18.06
CA SER A 223 9.21 -2.32 -16.64
C SER A 223 7.85 -2.28 -15.96
N ILE A 224 6.80 -1.80 -16.64
CA ILE A 224 5.43 -1.80 -16.12
C ILE A 224 4.96 -3.24 -15.86
N PHE A 225 5.19 -4.15 -16.80
CA PHE A 225 4.84 -5.56 -16.61
C PHE A 225 5.65 -6.22 -15.49
N ALA A 226 6.94 -5.91 -15.37
CA ALA A 226 7.79 -6.46 -14.31
C ALA A 226 7.33 -6.02 -12.92
N VAL A 227 6.98 -4.73 -12.75
CA VAL A 227 6.43 -4.21 -11.47
C VAL A 227 5.06 -4.82 -11.18
N SER A 228 4.20 -4.94 -12.19
CA SER A 228 2.88 -5.58 -12.03
C SER A 228 3.01 -7.05 -11.61
N TRP A 229 3.96 -7.77 -12.21
CA TRP A 229 4.27 -9.16 -11.87
C TRP A 229 4.81 -9.30 -10.45
N PHE A 230 5.71 -8.40 -10.04
CA PHE A 230 6.23 -8.35 -8.66
C PHE A 230 5.11 -8.20 -7.63
N TRP A 231 4.21 -7.24 -7.84
CA TRP A 231 3.07 -7.03 -6.94
C TRP A 231 2.09 -8.20 -6.94
N PHE A 232 1.86 -8.83 -8.10
CA PHE A 232 1.04 -10.04 -8.21
C PHE A 232 1.63 -11.19 -7.39
N LEU A 233 2.92 -11.48 -7.57
CA LEU A 233 3.62 -12.51 -6.79
C LEU A 233 3.60 -12.20 -5.29
N GLY A 234 3.87 -10.95 -4.90
CA GLY A 234 3.80 -10.52 -3.52
C GLY A 234 2.42 -10.75 -2.90
N ALA A 235 1.35 -10.42 -3.62
CA ALA A 235 -0.01 -10.68 -3.18
C ALA A 235 -0.30 -12.19 -3.04
N VAL A 236 0.15 -13.02 -3.99
CA VAL A 236 0.01 -14.48 -3.92
C VAL A 236 0.73 -15.03 -2.69
N TYR A 237 2.00 -14.67 -2.48
CA TYR A 237 2.75 -15.15 -1.31
C TYR A 237 2.08 -14.73 0.01
N LEU A 238 1.71 -13.46 0.15
CA LEU A 238 1.10 -12.97 1.40
C LEU A 238 -0.25 -13.63 1.70
N THR A 239 -1.02 -13.99 0.68
CA THR A 239 -2.34 -14.62 0.87
C THR A 239 -2.27 -16.13 1.04
N GLN A 240 -1.34 -16.80 0.36
CA GLN A 240 -1.24 -18.26 0.39
C GLN A 240 -0.34 -18.78 1.51
N LEU A 241 0.62 -17.97 1.99
CA LEU A 241 1.57 -18.40 3.02
C LEU A 241 0.91 -18.92 4.31
N PRO A 242 -0.14 -18.30 4.88
CA PRO A 242 -0.82 -18.83 6.05
C PRO A 242 -1.43 -20.22 5.81
N GLN A 243 -2.07 -20.39 4.67
CA GLN A 243 -2.65 -21.67 4.27
C GLN A 243 -1.57 -22.74 4.09
N PHE A 244 -0.49 -22.43 3.38
CA PHE A 244 0.64 -23.33 3.15
C PHE A 244 1.28 -23.79 4.48
N VAL A 245 1.56 -22.86 5.38
CA VAL A 245 2.16 -23.18 6.70
C VAL A 245 1.24 -24.09 7.51
N LYS A 246 -0.08 -23.86 7.46
CA LYS A 246 -1.05 -24.63 8.23
C LYS A 246 -1.33 -26.00 7.62
N SER A 247 -1.61 -26.07 6.31
CA SER A 247 -2.08 -27.29 5.65
C SER A 247 -0.95 -28.22 5.18
N GLU A 248 0.14 -27.65 4.64
CA GLU A 248 1.23 -28.46 4.09
C GLU A 248 2.35 -28.71 5.12
N LEU A 249 2.71 -27.69 5.90
CA LEU A 249 3.78 -27.83 6.87
C LEU A 249 3.28 -28.29 8.26
N GLY A 250 1.99 -28.17 8.56
CA GLY A 250 1.40 -28.59 9.84
C GLY A 250 1.84 -27.75 11.03
N TYR A 251 2.36 -26.51 10.80
CA TYR A 251 2.86 -25.66 11.86
C TYR A 251 1.82 -24.66 12.37
N SER A 252 2.12 -24.03 13.52
CA SER A 252 1.28 -23.07 14.22
C SER A 252 1.32 -21.67 13.59
N GLU A 253 0.41 -20.79 14.02
CA GLU A 253 0.32 -19.39 13.61
C GLU A 253 1.61 -18.59 13.88
N SER A 254 2.41 -18.99 14.89
CA SER A 254 3.70 -18.37 15.16
C SER A 254 4.68 -18.55 14.01
N VAL A 255 4.63 -19.67 13.31
CA VAL A 255 5.46 -19.92 12.11
C VAL A 255 4.99 -19.06 10.95
N VAL A 256 3.68 -18.87 10.76
CA VAL A 256 3.15 -17.92 9.76
C VAL A 256 3.71 -16.52 10.01
N THR A 257 3.66 -16.07 11.27
CA THR A 257 4.22 -14.77 11.66
C THR A 257 5.70 -14.69 11.34
N LEU A 258 6.48 -15.73 11.64
CA LEU A 258 7.91 -15.79 11.31
C LEU A 258 8.16 -15.64 9.80
N PHE A 259 7.43 -16.36 8.97
CA PHE A 259 7.54 -16.26 7.50
C PHE A 259 7.21 -14.83 7.01
N LEU A 260 6.15 -14.21 7.53
CA LEU A 260 5.78 -12.84 7.17
C LEU A 260 6.86 -11.83 7.59
N VAL A 261 7.46 -12.02 8.76
CA VAL A 261 8.59 -11.19 9.24
C VAL A 261 9.80 -11.35 8.32
N VAL A 262 10.20 -12.59 8.02
CA VAL A 262 11.34 -12.87 7.13
C VAL A 262 11.09 -12.31 5.73
N PHE A 263 9.88 -12.46 5.19
CA PHE A 263 9.49 -11.90 3.91
C PHE A 263 9.63 -10.35 3.89
N SER A 264 9.12 -9.68 4.92
CA SER A 264 9.17 -8.22 5.03
C SER A 264 10.61 -7.70 5.20
N ILE A 265 11.41 -8.38 6.02
CA ILE A 265 12.84 -8.08 6.18
C ILE A 265 13.58 -8.31 4.86
N GLY A 266 13.27 -9.41 4.16
CA GLY A 266 13.87 -9.73 2.86
C GLY A 266 13.64 -8.64 1.82
N ILE A 267 12.41 -8.10 1.74
CA ILE A 267 12.10 -6.97 0.84
C ILE A 267 12.86 -5.71 1.27
N GLY A 268 12.88 -5.40 2.57
CA GLY A 268 13.59 -4.23 3.09
C GLY A 268 15.10 -4.30 2.78
N LEU A 269 15.74 -5.42 3.09
CA LEU A 269 17.17 -5.63 2.82
C LEU A 269 17.45 -5.67 1.31
N GLY A 270 16.59 -6.32 0.51
CA GLY A 270 16.72 -6.38 -0.93
C GLY A 270 16.63 -5.01 -1.58
N SER A 271 15.73 -4.15 -1.13
CA SER A 271 15.58 -2.78 -1.61
C SER A 271 16.84 -1.94 -1.34
N MET A 272 17.40 -2.05 -0.13
CA MET A 272 18.65 -1.37 0.24
C MET A 272 19.87 -1.92 -0.50
N LEU A 273 19.92 -3.24 -0.71
CA LEU A 273 21.00 -3.90 -1.41
C LEU A 273 21.00 -3.53 -2.91
N CYS A 274 19.81 -3.41 -3.50
CA CYS A 274 19.65 -2.98 -4.89
C CYS A 274 20.31 -1.61 -5.12
N GLU A 275 20.09 -0.64 -4.25
CA GLU A 275 20.73 0.68 -4.30
C GLU A 275 22.27 0.57 -4.28
N ARG A 276 22.80 -0.22 -3.37
CA ARG A 276 24.27 -0.39 -3.23
C ARG A 276 24.91 -1.08 -4.41
N ILE A 277 24.27 -2.10 -4.98
CA ILE A 277 24.81 -2.87 -6.11
C ILE A 277 24.75 -2.04 -7.40
N SER A 278 23.68 -1.29 -7.62
CA SER A 278 23.48 -0.48 -8.83
C SER A 278 24.32 0.79 -8.87
N LYS A 279 25.01 1.16 -7.76
CA LYS A 279 25.89 2.35 -7.69
C LYS A 279 25.23 3.62 -8.22
N GLU A 280 23.97 3.86 -7.82
CA GLU A 280 23.15 5.00 -8.24
C GLU A 280 22.67 4.97 -9.72
N TYR A 281 22.96 3.92 -10.50
CA TYR A 281 22.45 3.74 -11.86
C TYR A 281 21.27 2.77 -11.92
N ILE A 282 20.43 2.91 -12.94
CA ILE A 282 19.33 1.97 -13.19
C ILE A 282 19.88 0.72 -13.89
N GLU A 283 20.12 -0.35 -13.09
CA GLU A 283 20.64 -1.62 -13.58
C GLU A 283 19.52 -2.63 -13.82
N VAL A 284 19.01 -2.72 -15.03
CA VAL A 284 17.92 -3.63 -15.41
C VAL A 284 18.31 -5.11 -15.22
N GLY A 285 19.61 -5.43 -15.26
CA GLY A 285 20.12 -6.78 -15.01
C GLY A 285 19.79 -7.33 -13.61
N LEU A 286 19.63 -6.46 -12.61
CA LEU A 286 19.23 -6.87 -11.26
C LEU A 286 17.82 -7.47 -11.20
N VAL A 287 16.93 -7.06 -12.12
CA VAL A 287 15.57 -7.63 -12.23
C VAL A 287 15.62 -9.10 -12.62
N ALA A 288 16.47 -9.44 -13.61
CA ALA A 288 16.64 -10.83 -14.04
C ALA A 288 17.24 -11.70 -12.91
N PHE A 289 18.25 -11.18 -12.21
CA PHE A 289 18.87 -11.86 -11.06
C PHE A 289 17.87 -12.08 -9.91
N GLY A 290 17.09 -11.06 -9.55
CA GLY A 290 16.05 -11.16 -8.53
C GLY A 290 14.94 -12.16 -8.93
N SER A 291 14.50 -12.14 -10.21
CA SER A 291 13.48 -13.07 -10.72
C SER A 291 13.96 -14.51 -10.69
N PHE A 292 15.25 -14.75 -11.02
CA PHE A 292 15.86 -16.09 -10.89
C PHE A 292 15.83 -16.57 -9.43
N GLY A 293 16.19 -15.70 -8.48
CA GLY A 293 16.12 -16.01 -7.04
C GLY A 293 14.70 -16.38 -6.60
N ILE A 294 13.69 -15.58 -6.96
CA ILE A 294 12.28 -15.88 -6.64
C ILE A 294 11.85 -17.23 -7.21
N THR A 295 12.23 -17.53 -8.46
CA THR A 295 11.89 -18.80 -9.12
C THR A 295 12.58 -19.99 -8.42
N LEU A 296 13.88 -19.85 -8.14
CA LEU A 296 14.66 -20.90 -7.48
C LEU A 296 14.10 -21.24 -6.08
N PHE A 297 13.88 -20.23 -5.26
CA PHE A 297 13.32 -20.45 -3.92
C PHE A 297 11.86 -20.88 -3.96
N GLY A 298 11.08 -20.42 -4.94
CA GLY A 298 9.72 -20.95 -5.16
C GLY A 298 9.70 -22.45 -5.45
N ILE A 299 10.61 -22.94 -6.30
CA ILE A 299 10.74 -24.36 -6.59
C ILE A 299 11.20 -25.16 -5.35
N LEU A 300 12.11 -24.57 -4.53
CA LEU A 300 12.60 -25.24 -3.32
C LEU A 300 11.55 -25.33 -2.19
N MET A 301 10.44 -24.62 -2.29
CA MET A 301 9.32 -24.70 -1.34
C MET A 301 8.39 -25.90 -1.64
N PHE A 302 8.47 -26.50 -2.80
CA PHE A 302 7.70 -27.68 -3.22
C PHE A 302 8.58 -28.91 -3.32
#